data_e712a3e8f9cbc0093f7905d01129e112
#
_entry.id   e712a3e8f9cbc0093f7905d01129e112
#
_cell.length_a   1.000
_cell.length_b   1.000
_cell.length_c   1.000
_cell.angle_alpha   90.00
_cell.angle_beta   90.00
_cell.angle_gamma   90.00
#
_symmetry.space_group_name_H-M   'P 1'
#
loop_
_entity.id
_entity.type
_entity.pdbx_description
1 polymer ?
#
loop_
_entity_poly.entity_id
_entity_poly.type
_entity_poly.pdbx_seq_one_letter_code
_entity_poly.pdbx_strand_id
1 'polypeptide(L)'
;MNISADFGITVTDTIRKKGNEIIHSMDLSSKKLDHNRVRELFPDIDFSTNKGFLAVTGGKHLELGDLIDSTPIVHVNEIEAIGEGSMSLSGIEKNESVIIVSAGSGTACIHASEGIYTHCSGTGVGGGTILGLSKLLLGTTDPIEIASLASKGDESEVDLILKDVISGPIGQLPSTTTAVNFGKISKVDSVYTREGIAAGIINLVGQTAARIATSVALMFEAKKIVVVGRAPSFVGLKNSLEQAAALTGFEPYFPENGEYASALGCLLYTSDAADDC
;
A
#
# COMPACT_ATOMS: atom_id res chain seq x y z
N MET A 1 -16.82 22.61 3.58
CA MET A 1 -16.31 21.31 4.06
C MET A 1 -15.06 20.97 3.28
N ASN A 2 -13.97 20.55 3.95
CA ASN A 2 -12.77 20.10 3.29
C ASN A 2 -12.88 18.61 3.04
N ILE A 3 -12.57 18.20 1.81
CA ILE A 3 -12.65 16.82 1.33
C ILE A 3 -11.40 16.48 0.56
N SER A 4 -11.06 15.19 0.49
CA SER A 4 -9.93 14.73 -0.30
C SER A 4 -10.22 13.42 -1.02
N ALA A 5 -9.48 13.18 -2.10
CA ALA A 5 -9.53 11.94 -2.87
C ALA A 5 -8.13 11.54 -3.35
N ASP A 6 -7.79 10.27 -3.16
CA ASP A 6 -6.68 9.61 -3.81
C ASP A 6 -7.22 8.73 -4.96
N PHE A 7 -6.90 9.11 -6.19
CA PHE A 7 -7.33 8.38 -7.39
C PHE A 7 -6.33 7.29 -7.76
N GLY A 8 -6.28 6.23 -6.96
CA GLY A 8 -5.43 5.08 -7.24
C GLY A 8 -5.81 4.33 -8.52
N ILE A 9 -4.93 3.44 -8.98
CA ILE A 9 -5.13 2.64 -10.22
C ILE A 9 -6.34 1.72 -10.11
N THR A 10 -6.53 1.10 -8.95
CA THR A 10 -7.58 0.09 -8.74
C THR A 10 -8.75 0.62 -7.93
N VAL A 11 -8.48 1.51 -6.99
CA VAL A 11 -9.45 2.03 -6.02
C VAL A 11 -9.25 3.54 -5.87
N THR A 12 -10.34 4.26 -5.67
CA THR A 12 -10.35 5.67 -5.24
C THR A 12 -10.72 5.71 -3.77
N ASP A 13 -9.85 6.27 -2.95
CA ASP A 13 -10.08 6.49 -1.53
C ASP A 13 -10.48 7.94 -1.28
N THR A 14 -11.52 8.17 -0.49
CA THR A 14 -12.03 9.51 -0.19
C THR A 14 -12.14 9.77 1.29
N ILE A 15 -11.91 11.01 1.68
CA ILE A 15 -12.08 11.49 3.04
C ILE A 15 -12.94 12.75 3.06
N ARG A 16 -13.83 12.81 4.05
CA ARG A 16 -14.63 13.99 4.39
C ARG A 16 -14.34 14.39 5.82
N LYS A 17 -13.97 15.65 6.06
CA LYS A 17 -13.75 16.20 7.41
C LYS A 17 -14.94 17.09 7.78
N LYS A 18 -15.70 16.66 8.79
CA LYS A 18 -16.83 17.41 9.35
C LYS A 18 -16.56 17.71 10.82
N GLY A 19 -16.06 18.90 11.10
CA GLY A 19 -15.55 19.24 12.43
C GLY A 19 -14.36 18.36 12.79
N ASN A 20 -14.43 17.60 13.87
CA ASN A 20 -13.40 16.64 14.30
C ASN A 20 -13.63 15.23 13.77
N GLU A 21 -14.72 14.97 13.08
CA GLU A 21 -15.04 13.66 12.52
C GLU A 21 -14.42 13.50 11.14
N ILE A 22 -13.75 12.36 10.93
CA ILE A 22 -13.21 11.94 9.63
C ILE A 22 -14.01 10.74 9.14
N ILE A 23 -14.62 10.90 7.96
CA ILE A 23 -15.41 9.86 7.30
C ILE A 23 -14.60 9.36 6.11
N HIS A 24 -14.29 8.07 6.11
CA HIS A 24 -13.57 7.39 5.04
C HIS A 24 -14.56 6.67 4.14
N SER A 25 -14.31 6.66 2.82
CA SER A 25 -15.01 5.77 1.89
C SER A 25 -14.11 5.36 0.73
N MET A 26 -14.47 4.26 0.10
CA MET A 26 -13.74 3.65 -1.00
C MET A 26 -14.70 3.36 -2.15
N ASP A 27 -14.22 3.56 -3.38
CA ASP A 27 -14.93 3.13 -4.60
C ASP A 27 -13.92 2.56 -5.63
N LEU A 28 -14.41 1.76 -6.58
CA LEU A 28 -13.56 1.19 -7.62
C LEU A 28 -13.21 2.25 -8.68
N SER A 29 -11.94 2.30 -9.09
CA SER A 29 -11.41 3.24 -10.09
C SER A 29 -11.73 2.84 -11.54
N SER A 30 -12.88 2.23 -11.78
CA SER A 30 -13.26 1.68 -13.11
C SER A 30 -13.81 2.71 -14.09
N LYS A 31 -14.07 3.94 -13.64
CA LYS A 31 -14.67 5.01 -14.44
C LYS A 31 -13.65 6.06 -14.84
N LYS A 32 -13.94 6.78 -15.96
CA LYS A 32 -13.18 7.95 -16.36
C LYS A 32 -13.20 9.00 -15.24
N LEU A 33 -12.06 9.57 -14.91
CA LEU A 33 -11.95 10.67 -13.96
C LEU A 33 -12.38 11.98 -14.65
N ASP A 34 -13.49 12.55 -14.18
CA ASP A 34 -14.01 13.86 -14.55
C ASP A 34 -14.85 14.44 -13.39
N HIS A 35 -15.37 15.65 -13.55
CA HIS A 35 -16.19 16.30 -12.53
C HIS A 35 -17.46 15.51 -12.16
N ASN A 36 -18.05 14.76 -13.09
CA ASN A 36 -19.23 13.95 -12.78
C ASN A 36 -18.84 12.81 -11.85
N ARG A 37 -17.65 12.20 -12.10
CA ARG A 37 -17.12 11.18 -11.20
C ARG A 37 -16.87 11.72 -9.79
N VAL A 38 -16.33 12.93 -9.67
CA VAL A 38 -16.15 13.59 -8.37
C VAL A 38 -17.51 13.79 -7.66
N ARG A 39 -18.54 14.23 -8.36
CA ARG A 39 -19.89 14.38 -7.76
C ARG A 39 -20.47 13.04 -7.31
N GLU A 40 -20.24 11.95 -8.03
CA GLU A 40 -20.65 10.61 -7.60
C GLU A 40 -19.96 10.18 -6.31
N LEU A 41 -18.66 10.48 -6.14
CA LEU A 41 -17.89 10.15 -4.95
C LEU A 41 -18.31 10.99 -3.73
N PHE A 42 -18.83 12.20 -3.95
CA PHE A 42 -19.24 13.12 -2.90
C PHE A 42 -20.69 13.60 -3.10
N PRO A 43 -21.69 12.69 -3.05
CA PRO A 43 -23.08 13.01 -3.38
C PRO A 43 -23.71 14.03 -2.43
N ASP A 44 -23.20 14.20 -1.23
CA ASP A 44 -23.71 15.12 -0.21
C ASP A 44 -23.08 16.52 -0.31
N ILE A 45 -22.16 16.74 -1.26
CA ILE A 45 -21.47 18.01 -1.44
C ILE A 45 -22.05 18.78 -2.61
N ASP A 46 -22.57 19.96 -2.32
CA ASP A 46 -22.89 20.95 -3.36
C ASP A 46 -21.66 21.81 -3.64
N PHE A 47 -20.95 21.48 -4.71
CA PHE A 47 -19.71 22.14 -5.10
C PHE A 47 -19.90 23.61 -5.53
N SER A 48 -21.14 24.04 -5.80
CA SER A 48 -21.44 25.43 -6.12
C SER A 48 -21.50 26.33 -4.88
N THR A 49 -21.75 25.78 -3.70
CA THR A 49 -21.87 26.49 -2.42
C THR A 49 -20.84 26.08 -1.35
N ASN A 50 -20.06 25.03 -1.62
CA ASN A 50 -19.03 24.58 -0.68
C ASN A 50 -17.94 25.65 -0.52
N LYS A 51 -17.73 26.12 0.72
CA LYS A 51 -16.69 27.10 1.06
C LYS A 51 -15.33 26.49 1.37
N GLY A 52 -15.21 25.15 1.34
CA GLY A 52 -13.96 24.43 1.52
C GLY A 52 -13.27 24.19 0.20
N PHE A 53 -12.44 23.16 0.18
CA PHE A 53 -11.69 22.71 -0.99
C PHE A 53 -11.84 21.20 -1.19
N LEU A 54 -11.49 20.73 -2.40
CA LEU A 54 -11.24 19.34 -2.73
C LEU A 54 -9.73 19.14 -2.94
N ALA A 55 -9.05 18.45 -2.03
CA ALA A 55 -7.66 18.06 -2.22
C ALA A 55 -7.60 16.74 -2.99
N VAL A 56 -6.72 16.64 -3.99
CA VAL A 56 -6.64 15.47 -4.87
C VAL A 56 -5.21 15.03 -5.10
N THR A 57 -5.01 13.71 -5.17
CA THR A 57 -3.74 13.07 -5.51
C THR A 57 -3.96 11.78 -6.31
N GLY A 58 -2.89 11.09 -6.63
CA GLY A 58 -2.90 9.82 -7.38
C GLY A 58 -3.13 9.99 -8.87
N GLY A 59 -3.02 8.92 -9.60
CA GLY A 59 -3.27 8.72 -11.02
C GLY A 59 -3.34 9.96 -11.91
N LYS A 60 -4.54 10.25 -12.39
CA LYS A 60 -4.81 11.31 -13.37
C LYS A 60 -5.46 12.55 -12.75
N HIS A 61 -5.22 12.85 -11.49
CA HIS A 61 -5.87 13.95 -10.77
C HIS A 61 -5.72 15.31 -11.47
N LEU A 62 -4.64 15.54 -12.22
CA LEU A 62 -4.43 16.78 -12.98
C LEU A 62 -5.43 16.98 -14.12
N GLU A 63 -6.16 15.93 -14.56
CA GLU A 63 -7.22 16.07 -15.58
C GLU A 63 -8.45 16.79 -15.05
N LEU A 64 -8.61 16.98 -13.72
CA LEU A 64 -9.75 17.66 -13.10
C LEU A 64 -9.70 19.20 -13.24
N GLY A 65 -8.51 19.80 -13.51
CA GLY A 65 -8.34 21.26 -13.46
C GLY A 65 -8.39 21.79 -12.01
N ASP A 66 -8.49 23.11 -11.86
CA ASP A 66 -8.31 23.79 -10.58
C ASP A 66 -9.63 24.09 -9.84
N LEU A 67 -10.77 23.86 -10.48
CA LEU A 67 -12.10 24.16 -9.94
C LEU A 67 -13.11 23.09 -10.31
N ILE A 68 -14.01 22.79 -9.39
CA ILE A 68 -15.27 22.11 -9.66
C ILE A 68 -16.41 23.03 -9.18
N ASP A 69 -17.21 23.56 -10.12
CA ASP A 69 -18.17 24.63 -9.90
C ASP A 69 -17.48 25.85 -9.21
N SER A 70 -17.78 26.13 -7.95
CA SER A 70 -17.13 27.19 -7.16
C SER A 70 -16.13 26.67 -6.11
N THR A 71 -15.91 25.34 -6.04
CA THR A 71 -15.03 24.73 -5.07
C THR A 71 -13.64 24.59 -5.65
N PRO A 72 -12.59 25.15 -5.02
CA PRO A 72 -11.20 24.96 -5.43
C PRO A 72 -10.78 23.50 -5.38
N ILE A 73 -10.01 23.06 -6.39
CA ILE A 73 -9.31 21.78 -6.40
C ILE A 73 -7.83 22.04 -6.11
N VAL A 74 -7.30 21.39 -5.09
CA VAL A 74 -5.90 21.48 -4.70
C VAL A 74 -5.20 20.17 -5.06
N HIS A 75 -4.23 20.26 -5.97
CA HIS A 75 -3.43 19.12 -6.42
C HIS A 75 -2.25 18.90 -5.51
N VAL A 76 -2.20 17.75 -4.85
CA VAL A 76 -1.11 17.38 -3.92
C VAL A 76 -0.22 16.31 -4.57
N ASN A 77 1.09 16.46 -4.44
CA ASN A 77 2.04 15.45 -4.88
C ASN A 77 1.79 14.14 -4.13
N GLU A 78 1.79 13.01 -4.84
CA GLU A 78 1.45 11.70 -4.27
C GLU A 78 2.43 11.28 -3.16
N ILE A 79 3.72 11.59 -3.32
CA ILE A 79 4.75 11.25 -2.31
C ILE A 79 4.54 12.04 -1.03
N GLU A 80 4.22 13.33 -1.14
CA GLU A 80 3.91 14.19 0.00
C GLU A 80 2.61 13.74 0.69
N ALA A 81 1.58 13.43 -0.09
CA ALA A 81 0.33 12.92 0.46
C ALA A 81 0.52 11.60 1.22
N ILE A 82 1.24 10.64 0.64
CA ILE A 82 1.56 9.38 1.33
C ILE A 82 2.37 9.66 2.59
N GLY A 83 3.38 10.53 2.51
CA GLY A 83 4.26 10.90 3.61
C GLY A 83 3.49 11.48 4.80
N GLU A 84 2.79 12.60 4.58
CA GLU A 84 2.01 13.28 5.62
C GLU A 84 0.97 12.37 6.28
N GLY A 85 0.20 11.64 5.47
CA GLY A 85 -0.81 10.74 6.02
C GLY A 85 -0.22 9.60 6.82
N SER A 86 0.89 9.01 6.36
CA SER A 86 1.56 7.91 7.07
C SER A 86 2.16 8.36 8.39
N MET A 87 2.82 9.52 8.43
CA MET A 87 3.38 10.08 9.65
C MET A 87 2.27 10.43 10.65
N SER A 88 1.18 11.03 10.18
CA SER A 88 0.01 11.34 11.00
C SER A 88 -0.63 10.09 11.61
N LEU A 89 -0.84 9.03 10.80
CA LEU A 89 -1.46 7.78 11.28
C LEU A 89 -0.54 6.98 12.21
N SER A 90 0.77 7.06 12.01
CA SER A 90 1.73 6.34 12.85
C SER A 90 2.03 7.02 14.18
N GLY A 91 1.74 8.31 14.30
CA GLY A 91 2.11 9.12 15.47
C GLY A 91 3.61 9.27 15.68
N ILE A 92 4.41 9.01 14.65
CA ILE A 92 5.87 9.17 14.70
C ILE A 92 6.20 10.64 14.46
N GLU A 93 7.16 11.16 15.24
CA GLU A 93 7.60 12.56 15.13
C GLU A 93 8.22 12.84 13.76
N LYS A 94 7.94 14.03 13.17
CA LYS A 94 8.45 14.43 11.84
C LYS A 94 9.97 14.49 11.74
N ASN A 95 10.68 14.63 12.86
CA ASN A 95 12.14 14.66 12.93
C ASN A 95 12.80 13.27 12.92
N GLU A 96 12.03 12.20 13.02
CA GLU A 96 12.57 10.85 12.95
C GLU A 96 12.79 10.41 11.50
N SER A 97 13.87 9.63 11.27
CA SER A 97 14.12 8.97 9.98
C SER A 97 13.32 7.66 9.88
N VAL A 98 12.39 7.59 8.95
CA VAL A 98 11.44 6.51 8.78
C VAL A 98 11.35 6.09 7.32
N ILE A 99 11.23 4.80 7.05
CA ILE A 99 10.85 4.30 5.73
C ILE A 99 9.34 4.01 5.72
N ILE A 100 8.64 4.73 4.86
CA ILE A 100 7.23 4.50 4.57
C ILE A 100 7.14 3.58 3.35
N VAL A 101 6.42 2.49 3.51
CA VAL A 101 6.12 1.53 2.43
C VAL A 101 4.67 1.71 2.04
N SER A 102 4.43 2.32 0.89
CA SER A 102 3.09 2.37 0.30
C SER A 102 2.85 1.11 -0.51
N ALA A 103 2.13 0.16 0.07
CA ALA A 103 1.78 -1.13 -0.54
C ALA A 103 0.36 -1.06 -1.13
N GLY A 104 0.26 -0.52 -2.33
CA GLY A 104 -0.96 -0.43 -3.13
C GLY A 104 -1.02 -1.48 -4.24
N SER A 105 -1.33 -1.07 -5.48
CA SER A 105 -1.28 -1.95 -6.67
C SER A 105 0.16 -2.41 -6.96
N GLY A 106 1.14 -1.53 -6.80
CA GLY A 106 2.57 -1.81 -6.66
C GLY A 106 3.04 -1.44 -5.25
N THR A 107 4.34 -1.35 -5.06
CA THR A 107 4.97 -0.96 -3.79
C THR A 107 5.94 0.18 -4.01
N ALA A 108 5.83 1.27 -3.25
CA ALA A 108 6.78 2.37 -3.22
C ALA A 108 7.42 2.48 -1.83
N CYS A 109 8.70 2.83 -1.76
CA CYS A 109 9.41 3.14 -0.54
C CYS A 109 9.78 4.62 -0.52
N ILE A 110 9.36 5.31 0.53
CA ILE A 110 9.55 6.75 0.73
C ILE A 110 10.36 6.93 2.01
N HIS A 111 11.42 7.68 1.95
CA HIS A 111 12.14 8.13 3.14
C HIS A 111 11.48 9.41 3.65
N ALA A 112 11.08 9.39 4.91
CA ALA A 112 10.55 10.52 5.65
C ALA A 112 11.58 10.96 6.69
N SER A 113 11.97 12.23 6.69
CA SER A 113 12.86 12.84 7.69
C SER A 113 12.68 14.34 7.69
N GLU A 114 12.59 14.97 8.86
CA GLU A 114 12.46 16.43 9.04
C GLU A 114 11.27 17.02 8.23
N GLY A 115 10.19 16.26 8.08
CA GLY A 115 9.02 16.67 7.29
C GLY A 115 9.23 16.65 5.78
N ILE A 116 10.35 16.10 5.30
CA ILE A 116 10.67 15.96 3.88
C ILE A 116 10.41 14.49 3.47
N TYR A 117 9.74 14.30 2.34
CA TYR A 117 9.38 13.02 1.81
C TYR A 117 10.07 12.77 0.46
N THR A 118 10.89 11.73 0.39
CA THR A 118 11.66 11.40 -0.81
C THR A 118 11.37 9.99 -1.28
N HIS A 119 10.91 9.82 -2.52
CA HIS A 119 10.81 8.50 -3.13
C HIS A 119 12.20 7.89 -3.33
N CYS A 120 12.46 6.75 -2.69
CA CYS A 120 13.78 6.13 -2.68
C CYS A 120 13.87 4.87 -3.53
N SER A 121 12.79 4.10 -3.60
CA SER A 121 12.74 2.84 -4.33
C SER A 121 11.30 2.41 -4.53
N GLY A 122 11.10 1.35 -5.30
CA GLY A 122 9.79 0.73 -5.50
C GLY A 122 9.86 -0.49 -6.40
N THR A 123 8.73 -1.15 -6.53
CA THR A 123 8.56 -2.29 -7.44
C THR A 123 7.14 -2.33 -7.98
N GLY A 124 6.96 -2.87 -9.19
CA GLY A 124 5.64 -3.19 -9.72
C GLY A 124 4.94 -4.34 -8.99
N VAL A 125 5.61 -4.97 -8.01
CA VAL A 125 5.04 -6.07 -7.22
C VAL A 125 4.24 -5.50 -6.05
N GLY A 126 2.96 -5.87 -5.96
CA GLY A 126 2.03 -5.39 -4.93
C GLY A 126 0.67 -6.06 -5.04
N GLY A 127 -0.38 -5.41 -4.54
CA GLY A 127 -1.75 -5.92 -4.60
C GLY A 127 -2.24 -6.21 -6.02
N GLY A 128 -1.86 -5.40 -6.99
CA GLY A 128 -2.14 -5.67 -8.41
C GLY A 128 -1.50 -6.96 -8.91
N THR A 129 -0.31 -7.29 -8.43
CA THR A 129 0.36 -8.57 -8.74
C THR A 129 -0.40 -9.74 -8.14
N ILE A 130 -0.87 -9.60 -6.89
CA ILE A 130 -1.71 -10.64 -6.24
C ILE A 130 -2.93 -10.92 -7.11
N LEU A 131 -3.69 -9.88 -7.48
CA LEU A 131 -4.89 -10.04 -8.29
C LEU A 131 -4.60 -10.63 -9.68
N GLY A 132 -3.55 -10.13 -10.35
CA GLY A 132 -3.17 -10.58 -11.69
C GLY A 132 -2.73 -12.04 -11.73
N LEU A 133 -1.85 -12.45 -10.82
CA LEU A 133 -1.41 -13.85 -10.71
C LEU A 133 -2.53 -14.78 -10.27
N SER A 134 -3.38 -14.34 -9.33
CA SER A 134 -4.54 -15.11 -8.91
C SER A 134 -5.53 -15.31 -10.05
N LYS A 135 -5.75 -14.29 -10.89
CA LYS A 135 -6.56 -14.46 -12.12
C LYS A 135 -6.00 -15.54 -13.04
N LEU A 136 -4.70 -15.50 -13.28
CA LEU A 136 -4.04 -16.44 -14.20
C LEU A 136 -3.98 -17.87 -13.66
N LEU A 137 -3.67 -18.03 -12.37
CA LEU A 137 -3.36 -19.33 -11.76
C LEU A 137 -4.56 -19.95 -11.02
N LEU A 138 -5.45 -19.12 -10.48
CA LEU A 138 -6.60 -19.54 -9.66
C LEU A 138 -7.95 -19.25 -10.33
N GLY A 139 -7.97 -18.43 -11.39
CA GLY A 139 -9.20 -18.06 -12.10
C GLY A 139 -10.06 -17.01 -11.40
N THR A 140 -9.57 -16.39 -10.33
CA THR A 140 -10.31 -15.40 -9.54
C THR A 140 -9.52 -14.12 -9.32
N THR A 141 -10.24 -12.99 -9.16
CA THR A 141 -9.70 -11.71 -8.69
C THR A 141 -10.42 -11.24 -7.42
N ASP A 142 -11.26 -12.07 -6.83
CA ASP A 142 -11.96 -11.75 -5.59
C ASP A 142 -10.95 -11.79 -4.42
N PRO A 143 -10.67 -10.67 -3.74
CA PRO A 143 -9.74 -10.62 -2.63
C PRO A 143 -10.15 -11.54 -1.46
N ILE A 144 -11.44 -11.73 -1.23
CA ILE A 144 -11.96 -12.58 -0.15
C ILE A 144 -11.69 -14.04 -0.46
N GLU A 145 -11.93 -14.47 -1.70
CA GLU A 145 -11.63 -15.84 -2.13
C GLU A 145 -10.12 -16.11 -2.08
N ILE A 146 -9.30 -15.19 -2.60
CA ILE A 146 -7.84 -15.31 -2.57
C ILE A 146 -7.33 -15.43 -1.12
N ALA A 147 -7.80 -14.57 -0.23
CA ALA A 147 -7.44 -14.60 1.18
C ALA A 147 -7.86 -15.91 1.86
N SER A 148 -9.07 -16.43 1.55
CA SER A 148 -9.56 -17.70 2.06
C SER A 148 -8.73 -18.89 1.58
N LEU A 149 -8.29 -18.89 0.33
CA LEU A 149 -7.40 -19.93 -0.20
C LEU A 149 -6.03 -19.84 0.49
N ALA A 150 -5.41 -18.66 0.50
CA ALA A 150 -4.08 -18.47 1.07
C ALA A 150 -4.01 -18.84 2.56
N SER A 151 -5.06 -18.56 3.33
CA SER A 151 -5.11 -18.91 4.76
C SER A 151 -5.13 -20.40 5.06
N LYS A 152 -5.42 -21.25 4.07
CA LYS A 152 -5.46 -22.72 4.17
C LYS A 152 -4.26 -23.37 3.49
N GLY A 153 -3.47 -22.61 2.74
CA GLY A 153 -2.34 -23.09 1.97
C GLY A 153 -1.02 -23.02 2.74
N ASP A 154 -0.05 -23.76 2.25
CA ASP A 154 1.33 -23.72 2.65
C ASP A 154 2.18 -23.31 1.43
N GLU A 155 2.81 -22.16 1.48
CA GLU A 155 3.65 -21.65 0.40
C GLU A 155 4.80 -22.62 0.05
N SER A 156 5.23 -23.44 1.01
CA SER A 156 6.25 -24.45 0.78
C SER A 156 5.85 -25.57 -0.19
N GLU A 157 4.57 -25.66 -0.56
CA GLU A 157 4.11 -26.55 -1.65
C GLU A 157 4.62 -26.08 -3.01
N VAL A 158 4.75 -24.77 -3.21
CA VAL A 158 5.16 -24.15 -4.48
C VAL A 158 6.56 -23.55 -4.42
N ASP A 159 7.00 -23.06 -3.26
CA ASP A 159 8.31 -22.45 -3.04
C ASP A 159 9.38 -23.49 -2.70
N LEU A 160 10.60 -23.30 -3.19
CA LEU A 160 11.78 -23.98 -2.63
C LEU A 160 12.23 -23.23 -1.39
N ILE A 161 12.40 -23.94 -0.29
CA ILE A 161 12.91 -23.41 0.97
C ILE A 161 14.39 -23.82 1.18
N LEU A 162 15.10 -23.17 2.08
CA LEU A 162 16.54 -23.39 2.25
C LEU A 162 16.90 -24.86 2.43
N LYS A 163 16.16 -25.64 3.25
CA LYS A 163 16.40 -27.07 3.44
C LYS A 163 16.27 -27.93 2.17
N ASP A 164 15.58 -27.42 1.13
CA ASP A 164 15.40 -28.14 -0.14
C ASP A 164 16.60 -27.96 -1.08
N VAL A 165 17.43 -26.92 -0.86
CA VAL A 165 18.48 -26.52 -1.80
C VAL A 165 19.89 -26.50 -1.22
N ILE A 166 20.04 -26.53 0.11
CA ILE A 166 21.34 -26.51 0.79
C ILE A 166 21.42 -27.57 1.89
N SER A 167 22.63 -28.09 2.11
CA SER A 167 22.90 -29.15 3.10
C SER A 167 23.27 -28.64 4.49
N GLY A 168 23.23 -27.35 4.75
CA GLY A 168 23.62 -26.77 6.04
C GLY A 168 23.03 -25.37 6.27
N PRO A 169 23.23 -24.79 7.47
CA PRO A 169 22.69 -23.47 7.80
C PRO A 169 23.39 -22.36 7.00
N ILE A 170 22.64 -21.34 6.62
CA ILE A 170 23.17 -20.06 6.11
C ILE A 170 23.04 -19.02 7.23
N GLY A 171 24.10 -18.82 7.98
CA GLY A 171 24.10 -17.91 9.10
C GLY A 171 22.99 -18.26 10.11
N GLN A 172 22.13 -17.30 10.45
CA GLN A 172 21.01 -17.49 11.38
C GLN A 172 19.66 -17.69 10.66
N LEU A 173 19.67 -17.87 9.32
CA LEU A 173 18.42 -18.03 8.58
C LEU A 173 17.73 -19.34 8.91
N PRO A 174 16.44 -19.35 9.23
CA PRO A 174 15.65 -20.57 9.40
C PRO A 174 15.69 -21.44 8.13
N SER A 175 15.75 -22.74 8.30
CA SER A 175 15.74 -23.69 7.16
C SER A 175 14.46 -23.65 6.33
N THR A 176 13.40 -23.06 6.88
CA THR A 176 12.11 -22.83 6.24
C THR A 176 12.05 -21.52 5.43
N THR A 177 13.11 -20.70 5.46
CA THR A 177 13.16 -19.48 4.67
C THR A 177 13.07 -19.81 3.18
N THR A 178 12.22 -19.10 2.45
CA THR A 178 12.10 -19.26 0.99
C THR A 178 13.41 -18.92 0.30
N ALA A 179 13.92 -19.88 -0.48
CA ALA A 179 15.08 -19.72 -1.34
C ALA A 179 14.70 -19.29 -2.75
N VAL A 180 13.62 -19.90 -3.32
CA VAL A 180 13.11 -19.57 -4.66
C VAL A 180 11.59 -19.63 -4.66
N ASN A 181 10.95 -18.48 -4.80
CA ASN A 181 9.50 -18.43 -4.93
C ASN A 181 9.05 -19.20 -6.18
N PHE A 182 8.03 -20.02 -6.05
CA PHE A 182 7.48 -20.90 -7.09
C PHE A 182 8.51 -21.90 -7.67
N GLY A 183 9.66 -22.07 -7.04
CA GLY A 183 10.74 -22.93 -7.54
C GLY A 183 10.40 -24.41 -7.59
N LYS A 184 9.52 -24.90 -6.73
CA LYS A 184 9.10 -26.32 -6.75
C LYS A 184 8.29 -26.70 -7.97
N ILE A 185 7.43 -25.80 -8.46
CA ILE A 185 6.54 -26.07 -9.59
C ILE A 185 7.31 -26.38 -10.88
N SER A 186 8.55 -25.94 -10.98
CA SER A 186 9.41 -26.27 -12.14
C SER A 186 9.81 -27.74 -12.24
N LYS A 187 9.59 -28.54 -11.17
CA LYS A 187 9.91 -29.97 -11.15
C LYS A 187 8.74 -30.80 -11.67
N VAL A 188 9.04 -31.84 -12.48
CA VAL A 188 8.06 -32.66 -13.21
C VAL A 188 7.03 -33.32 -12.30
N ASP A 189 7.42 -33.75 -11.09
CA ASP A 189 6.57 -34.50 -10.15
C ASP A 189 6.06 -33.61 -8.98
N SER A 190 5.99 -32.30 -9.16
CA SER A 190 5.50 -31.39 -8.12
C SER A 190 4.00 -31.58 -7.90
N VAL A 191 3.60 -31.78 -6.62
CA VAL A 191 2.21 -31.81 -6.20
C VAL A 191 1.96 -30.54 -5.42
N TYR A 192 0.94 -29.80 -5.79
CA TYR A 192 0.54 -28.53 -5.16
C TYR A 192 -0.97 -28.35 -5.22
N THR A 193 -1.49 -27.56 -4.30
CA THR A 193 -2.91 -27.25 -4.20
C THR A 193 -3.20 -25.82 -4.69
N ARG A 194 -4.47 -25.50 -4.91
CA ARG A 194 -4.89 -24.11 -5.18
C ARG A 194 -4.57 -23.20 -3.99
N GLU A 195 -4.71 -23.73 -2.80
CA GLU A 195 -4.40 -23.10 -1.53
C GLU A 195 -2.90 -22.78 -1.44
N GLY A 196 -2.02 -23.75 -1.75
CA GLY A 196 -0.58 -23.57 -1.81
C GLY A 196 -0.14 -22.51 -2.84
N ILE A 197 -0.78 -22.49 -4.03
CA ILE A 197 -0.56 -21.42 -5.02
C ILE A 197 -0.92 -20.05 -4.45
N ALA A 198 -2.08 -19.93 -3.80
CA ALA A 198 -2.53 -18.66 -3.23
C ALA A 198 -1.57 -18.19 -2.13
N ALA A 199 -1.14 -19.09 -1.23
CA ALA A 199 -0.14 -18.79 -0.20
C ALA A 199 1.20 -18.35 -0.82
N GLY A 200 1.69 -19.03 -1.85
CA GLY A 200 2.91 -18.67 -2.57
C GLY A 200 2.84 -17.29 -3.24
N ILE A 201 1.69 -16.92 -3.84
CA ILE A 201 1.49 -15.59 -4.41
C ILE A 201 1.59 -14.50 -3.32
N ILE A 202 0.91 -14.69 -2.20
CA ILE A 202 0.95 -13.76 -1.07
C ILE A 202 2.37 -13.64 -0.51
N ASN A 203 3.05 -14.79 -0.33
CA ASN A 203 4.42 -14.84 0.16
C ASN A 203 5.41 -14.12 -0.77
N LEU A 204 5.33 -14.35 -2.07
CA LEU A 204 6.15 -13.66 -3.08
C LEU A 204 6.05 -12.13 -2.94
N VAL A 205 4.81 -11.61 -2.85
CA VAL A 205 4.58 -10.16 -2.76
C VAL A 205 5.07 -9.60 -1.44
N GLY A 206 4.74 -10.24 -0.33
CA GLY A 206 5.17 -9.81 1.02
C GLY A 206 6.69 -9.80 1.17
N GLN A 207 7.35 -10.86 0.76
CA GLN A 207 8.81 -10.94 0.81
C GLN A 207 9.49 -9.90 -0.09
N THR A 208 8.97 -9.68 -1.29
CA THR A 208 9.54 -8.68 -2.21
C THR A 208 9.43 -7.27 -1.60
N ALA A 209 8.27 -6.90 -1.10
CA ALA A 209 8.05 -5.62 -0.44
C ALA A 209 8.98 -5.44 0.79
N ALA A 210 9.07 -6.47 1.64
CA ALA A 210 9.93 -6.45 2.82
C ALA A 210 11.41 -6.30 2.48
N ARG A 211 11.91 -7.03 1.49
CA ARG A 211 13.32 -6.96 1.08
C ARG A 211 13.71 -5.58 0.57
N ILE A 212 12.86 -4.96 -0.24
CA ILE A 212 13.08 -3.60 -0.72
C ILE A 212 13.04 -2.62 0.45
N ALA A 213 12.01 -2.69 1.29
CA ALA A 213 11.83 -1.81 2.43
C ALA A 213 13.02 -1.85 3.41
N THR A 214 13.45 -3.06 3.78
CA THR A 214 14.57 -3.23 4.72
C THR A 214 15.90 -2.81 4.12
N SER A 215 16.14 -3.05 2.82
CA SER A 215 17.34 -2.57 2.14
C SER A 215 17.41 -1.04 2.10
N VAL A 216 16.27 -0.39 1.84
CA VAL A 216 16.17 1.09 1.88
C VAL A 216 16.34 1.60 3.31
N ALA A 217 15.75 0.93 4.32
CA ALA A 217 15.90 1.31 5.72
C ALA A 217 17.37 1.26 6.17
N LEU A 218 18.10 0.23 5.79
CA LEU A 218 19.53 0.12 6.05
C LEU A 218 20.35 1.22 5.35
N MET A 219 19.99 1.57 4.10
CA MET A 219 20.69 2.61 3.32
C MET A 219 20.55 4.00 3.96
N PHE A 220 19.37 4.31 4.49
CA PHE A 220 19.06 5.60 5.14
C PHE A 220 19.26 5.57 6.67
N GLU A 221 19.79 4.48 7.22
CA GLU A 221 19.95 4.28 8.65
C GLU A 221 18.63 4.48 9.44
N ALA A 222 17.50 4.30 8.76
CA ALA A 222 16.19 4.41 9.36
C ALA A 222 15.93 3.19 10.26
N LYS A 223 15.36 3.43 11.44
CA LYS A 223 15.10 2.36 12.42
C LYS A 223 13.66 1.87 12.41
N LYS A 224 12.78 2.59 11.74
CA LYS A 224 11.35 2.32 11.69
C LYS A 224 10.90 2.12 10.24
N ILE A 225 10.01 1.17 10.03
CA ILE A 225 9.31 0.94 8.77
C ILE A 225 7.83 1.04 9.06
N VAL A 226 7.13 1.96 8.37
CA VAL A 226 5.68 2.12 8.42
C VAL A 226 5.09 1.61 7.12
N VAL A 227 4.13 0.70 7.19
CA VAL A 227 3.50 0.11 6.00
C VAL A 227 2.06 0.57 5.90
N VAL A 228 1.75 1.26 4.82
CA VAL A 228 0.42 1.79 4.49
C VAL A 228 -0.07 1.26 3.15
N GLY A 229 -1.26 1.66 2.75
CA GLY A 229 -1.90 1.20 1.52
C GLY A 229 -2.78 -0.02 1.74
N ARG A 230 -3.39 -0.50 0.68
CA ARG A 230 -4.45 -1.51 0.74
C ARG A 230 -3.94 -2.96 0.67
N ALA A 231 -2.75 -3.20 0.14
CA ALA A 231 -2.22 -4.56 0.03
C ALA A 231 -2.10 -5.30 1.38
N PRO A 232 -1.75 -4.66 2.52
CA PRO A 232 -1.74 -5.33 3.82
C PRO A 232 -3.08 -5.89 4.29
N SER A 233 -4.21 -5.51 3.68
CA SER A 233 -5.53 -6.10 3.97
C SER A 233 -5.68 -7.54 3.46
N PHE A 234 -4.82 -7.99 2.54
CA PHE A 234 -4.79 -9.40 2.17
C PHE A 234 -4.27 -10.24 3.33
N VAL A 235 -5.08 -11.22 3.75
CA VAL A 235 -4.71 -12.16 4.82
C VAL A 235 -3.41 -12.89 4.43
N GLY A 236 -2.45 -12.90 5.34
CA GLY A 236 -1.15 -13.50 5.15
C GLY A 236 -0.07 -12.55 4.62
N LEU A 237 -0.41 -11.47 3.90
CA LEU A 237 0.59 -10.53 3.38
C LEU A 237 1.34 -9.81 4.51
N LYS A 238 0.62 -9.34 5.51
CA LYS A 238 1.21 -8.73 6.70
C LYS A 238 2.22 -9.67 7.35
N ASN A 239 1.81 -10.92 7.61
CA ASN A 239 2.69 -11.94 8.22
C ASN A 239 3.92 -12.23 7.36
N SER A 240 3.75 -12.39 6.04
CA SER A 240 4.86 -12.63 5.13
C SER A 240 5.85 -11.46 5.10
N LEU A 241 5.34 -10.22 5.14
CA LEU A 241 6.16 -9.03 5.20
C LEU A 241 6.90 -8.91 6.53
N GLU A 242 6.22 -9.14 7.66
CA GLU A 242 6.81 -9.14 9.01
C GLU A 242 7.91 -10.20 9.14
N GLN A 243 7.65 -11.44 8.74
CA GLN A 243 8.64 -12.52 8.78
C GLN A 243 9.87 -12.21 7.93
N ALA A 244 9.67 -11.69 6.72
CA ALA A 244 10.79 -11.34 5.85
C ALA A 244 11.59 -10.15 6.38
N ALA A 245 10.96 -9.16 7.00
CA ALA A 245 11.62 -8.01 7.62
C ALA A 245 12.40 -8.41 8.88
N ALA A 246 11.84 -9.31 9.69
CA ALA A 246 12.48 -9.81 10.91
C ALA A 246 13.86 -10.47 10.64
N LEU A 247 14.06 -11.06 9.45
CA LEU A 247 15.36 -11.62 9.05
C LEU A 247 16.49 -10.57 8.96
N THR A 248 16.13 -9.30 8.92
CA THR A 248 17.06 -8.15 8.90
C THR A 248 16.94 -7.28 10.16
N GLY A 249 16.19 -7.75 11.17
CA GLY A 249 16.03 -7.06 12.46
C GLY A 249 15.01 -5.92 12.47
N PHE A 250 14.11 -5.86 11.49
CA PHE A 250 13.05 -4.85 11.44
C PHE A 250 11.69 -5.42 11.84
N GLU A 251 10.91 -4.60 12.55
CA GLU A 251 9.51 -4.84 12.87
C GLU A 251 8.66 -3.76 12.18
N PRO A 252 8.03 -4.07 11.04
CA PRO A 252 7.18 -3.12 10.34
C PRO A 252 5.93 -2.76 11.16
N TYR A 253 5.60 -1.47 11.23
CA TYR A 253 4.40 -0.96 11.87
C TYR A 253 3.29 -0.75 10.83
N PHE A 254 2.09 -1.21 11.13
CA PHE A 254 0.90 -1.10 10.29
C PHE A 254 -0.13 -0.24 11.02
N PRO A 255 -0.24 1.06 10.72
CA PRO A 255 -1.20 1.92 11.38
C PRO A 255 -2.64 1.54 11.02
N GLU A 256 -3.57 1.76 11.93
CA GLU A 256 -5.00 1.68 11.64
C GLU A 256 -5.37 2.66 10.53
N ASN A 257 -6.29 2.27 9.64
CA ASN A 257 -6.69 3.05 8.47
C ASN A 257 -5.53 3.40 7.51
N GLY A 258 -4.44 2.63 7.51
CA GLY A 258 -3.29 2.85 6.64
C GLY A 258 -3.64 2.84 5.15
N GLU A 259 -4.74 2.20 4.74
CA GLU A 259 -5.26 2.22 3.37
C GLU A 259 -5.72 3.60 2.90
N TYR A 260 -6.06 4.50 3.83
CA TYR A 260 -6.46 5.88 3.54
C TYR A 260 -5.33 6.91 3.74
N ALA A 261 -4.10 6.46 3.97
CA ALA A 261 -2.98 7.35 4.27
C ALA A 261 -2.81 8.46 3.22
N SER A 262 -2.82 8.11 1.91
CA SER A 262 -2.67 9.10 0.84
C SER A 262 -3.80 10.13 0.82
N ALA A 263 -5.05 9.70 0.96
CA ALA A 263 -6.19 10.61 1.00
C ALA A 263 -6.17 11.51 2.25
N LEU A 264 -5.76 10.96 3.41
CA LEU A 264 -5.60 11.73 4.65
C LEU A 264 -4.48 12.77 4.51
N GLY A 265 -3.32 12.36 4.02
CA GLY A 265 -2.19 13.28 3.84
C GLY A 265 -2.49 14.39 2.84
N CYS A 266 -3.25 14.08 1.79
CA CYS A 266 -3.75 15.07 0.85
C CYS A 266 -4.58 16.16 1.56
N LEU A 267 -5.43 15.77 2.52
CA LEU A 267 -6.23 16.71 3.31
C LEU A 267 -5.38 17.52 4.30
N LEU A 268 -4.38 16.89 4.95
CA LEU A 268 -3.53 17.52 5.96
C LEU A 268 -2.55 18.51 5.33
N TYR A 269 -1.90 18.13 4.23
CA TYR A 269 -0.94 18.97 3.51
C TYR A 269 -1.51 20.35 3.12
N THR A 270 -2.80 20.38 2.76
CA THR A 270 -3.50 21.62 2.41
C THR A 270 -3.91 22.44 3.63
N SER A 271 -4.09 21.81 4.80
CA SER A 271 -4.43 22.51 6.03
C SER A 271 -3.21 23.26 6.60
N ASP A 272 -2.04 22.64 6.57
CA ASP A 272 -0.78 23.24 7.06
C ASP A 272 -0.35 24.44 6.17
N ALA A 273 -0.53 24.32 4.85
CA ALA A 273 -0.26 25.43 3.91
C ALA A 273 -1.20 26.63 4.06
N ALA A 274 -2.39 26.45 4.65
CA ALA A 274 -3.34 27.52 4.90
C ALA A 274 -3.10 28.26 6.22
N ASP A 275 -2.39 27.64 7.18
CA ASP A 275 -2.05 28.24 8.46
C ASP A 275 -0.74 29.05 8.39
N ASP A 276 0.06 28.90 7.32
CA ASP A 276 1.30 29.63 7.06
C ASP A 276 1.10 30.90 6.19
N CYS A 277 -0.16 31.26 5.82
CA CYS A 277 -0.53 32.47 5.09
C CYS A 277 -1.36 33.43 5.95
#